data_436bb407b600f57c1dd7f2c7edf989b7
#
_entry.id   436bb407b600f57c1dd7f2c7edf989b7
#
_cell.length_a   1.000
_cell.length_b   1.000
_cell.length_c   1.000
_cell.angle_alpha   90.00
_cell.angle_beta   90.00
_cell.angle_gamma   90.00
#
_symmetry.space_group_name_H-M   'P 1'
#
loop_
_entity.id
_entity.type
_entity.pdbx_description
1 polymer ?
#
loop_
_entity_poly.entity_id
_entity_poly.type
_entity_poly.pdbx_seq_one_letter_code
_entity_poly.pdbx_strand_id
1 'polypeptide(L)'
;MHKKQRGKAATLALLIGMILVASGAGFAFNTLVLPRPVLNFMLIGMAFSATFSNMLPETRLEQIMEGFNPILGAAMIVVILNLGAPLDYHLILDAGLFTAIYILARAVGKYFGAYFGASVTKSPESVKKYLGLTLLPHSGVSLVFTGIAVSVLNAPAPECAKIIQGTIAAAAVINEIIAVITAKKGFEWAGELKGKD
;
A
#
# COMPACT_ATOMS: atom_id res chain seq x y z
N MET A 1 -38.09 -4.19 1.75
CA MET A 1 -36.77 -3.83 1.19
C MET A 1 -36.16 -2.58 1.83
N HIS A 2 -36.87 -1.49 2.04
CA HIS A 2 -36.32 -0.23 2.61
C HIS A 2 -35.69 -0.32 4.01
N LYS A 3 -36.18 -1.16 4.91
CA LYS A 3 -35.66 -1.29 6.28
C LYS A 3 -34.30 -1.98 6.33
N LYS A 4 -34.03 -2.90 5.39
CA LYS A 4 -32.76 -3.65 5.26
C LYS A 4 -31.62 -2.78 4.66
N GLN A 5 -31.97 -1.87 3.74
CA GLN A 5 -31.03 -0.89 3.16
C GLN A 5 -30.66 0.21 4.17
N ARG A 6 -31.60 0.68 4.99
CA ARG A 6 -31.31 1.66 6.06
C ARG A 6 -30.35 1.09 7.11
N GLY A 7 -30.46 -0.20 7.44
CA GLY A 7 -29.54 -0.87 8.36
C GLY A 7 -28.12 -0.96 7.81
N LYS A 8 -27.96 -1.24 6.49
CA LYS A 8 -26.64 -1.29 5.83
C LYS A 8 -25.96 0.08 5.82
N ALA A 9 -26.70 1.14 5.44
CA ALA A 9 -26.17 2.51 5.40
C ALA A 9 -25.77 3.01 6.80
N ALA A 10 -26.59 2.74 7.83
CA ALA A 10 -26.26 3.10 9.20
C ALA A 10 -25.02 2.37 9.72
N THR A 11 -24.86 1.09 9.39
CA THR A 11 -23.66 0.31 9.77
C THR A 11 -22.40 0.86 9.09
N LEU A 12 -22.48 1.21 7.80
CA LEU A 12 -21.38 1.83 7.06
C LEU A 12 -21.01 3.20 7.63
N ALA A 13 -22.00 4.05 7.89
CA ALA A 13 -21.78 5.37 8.49
C ALA A 13 -21.12 5.27 9.87
N LEU A 14 -21.55 4.33 10.69
CA LEU A 14 -20.95 4.07 12.00
C LEU A 14 -19.50 3.59 11.86
N LEU A 15 -19.22 2.71 10.92
CA LEU A 15 -17.88 2.18 10.67
C LEU A 15 -16.94 3.29 10.20
N ILE A 16 -17.37 4.11 9.25
CA ILE A 16 -16.61 5.28 8.78
C ILE A 16 -16.39 6.26 9.94
N GLY A 17 -17.43 6.52 10.74
CA GLY A 17 -17.33 7.37 11.92
C GLY A 17 -16.31 6.86 12.94
N MET A 18 -16.28 5.56 13.20
CA MET A 18 -15.31 4.94 14.11
C MET A 18 -13.87 5.03 13.57
N ILE A 19 -13.68 4.85 12.25
CA ILE A 19 -12.36 5.02 11.61
C ILE A 19 -11.90 6.48 11.74
N LEU A 20 -12.76 7.44 11.49
CA LEU A 20 -12.48 8.87 11.65
C LEU A 20 -12.12 9.24 13.09
N VAL A 21 -12.85 8.70 14.06
CA VAL A 21 -12.57 8.91 15.49
C VAL A 21 -11.22 8.30 15.88
N ALA A 22 -10.93 7.07 15.44
CA ALA A 22 -9.66 6.41 15.72
C ALA A 22 -8.47 7.16 15.09
N SER A 23 -8.63 7.60 13.83
CA SER A 23 -7.62 8.40 13.13
C SER A 23 -7.45 9.78 13.75
N GLY A 24 -8.55 10.45 14.12
CA GLY A 24 -8.54 11.74 14.81
C GLY A 24 -7.89 11.67 16.19
N ALA A 25 -8.17 10.63 16.96
CA ALA A 25 -7.52 10.38 18.24
C ALA A 25 -6.01 10.14 18.07
N GLY A 26 -5.60 9.35 17.06
CA GLY A 26 -4.20 9.15 16.73
C GLY A 26 -3.50 10.44 16.31
N PHE A 27 -4.17 11.29 15.52
CA PHE A 27 -3.67 12.59 15.13
C PHE A 27 -3.50 13.52 16.35
N ALA A 28 -4.51 13.62 17.18
CA ALA A 28 -4.47 14.42 18.41
C ALA A 28 -3.35 13.95 19.33
N PHE A 29 -3.17 12.64 19.48
CA PHE A 29 -2.10 12.08 20.30
C PHE A 29 -0.71 12.40 19.74
N ASN A 30 -0.53 12.29 18.43
CA ASN A 30 0.73 12.65 17.75
C ASN A 30 1.08 14.14 17.87
N THR A 31 0.07 15.02 17.90
CA THR A 31 0.30 16.48 17.87
C THR A 31 0.34 17.11 19.25
N LEU A 32 -0.46 16.58 20.20
CA LEU A 32 -0.63 17.19 21.53
C LEU A 32 0.20 16.52 22.63
N VAL A 33 0.51 15.23 22.47
CA VAL A 33 1.13 14.42 23.52
C VAL A 33 2.57 14.05 23.21
N LEU A 34 2.85 13.72 21.94
CA LEU A 34 4.17 13.25 21.53
C LEU A 34 5.05 14.41 21.03
N PRO A 35 6.33 14.50 21.46
CA PRO A 35 7.28 15.51 20.97
C PRO A 35 7.65 15.27 19.49
N ARG A 36 7.40 14.07 18.96
CA ARG A 36 7.56 13.71 17.55
C ARG A 36 6.43 12.77 17.14
N PRO A 37 5.88 12.89 15.91
CA PRO A 37 4.83 12.00 15.43
C PRO A 37 5.39 10.57 15.25
N VAL A 38 4.96 9.64 16.09
CA VAL A 38 5.39 8.23 16.08
C VAL A 38 4.27 7.30 15.63
N LEU A 39 3.01 7.67 15.88
CA LEU A 39 1.85 6.86 15.51
C LEU A 39 1.61 6.91 14.01
N ASN A 40 1.64 5.76 13.38
CA ASN A 40 1.34 5.60 11.96
C ASN A 40 -0.15 5.30 11.78
N PHE A 41 -0.86 6.15 11.04
CA PHE A 41 -2.30 6.01 10.78
C PHE A 41 -2.66 4.70 10.06
N MET A 42 -1.77 4.16 9.23
CA MET A 42 -1.98 2.87 8.58
C MET A 42 -1.98 1.72 9.59
N LEU A 43 -1.04 1.75 10.56
CA LEU A 43 -1.01 0.75 11.62
C LEU A 43 -2.25 0.85 12.52
N ILE A 44 -2.73 2.06 12.80
CA ILE A 44 -3.99 2.26 13.52
C ILE A 44 -5.15 1.65 12.73
N GLY A 45 -5.23 1.93 11.41
CA GLY A 45 -6.23 1.36 10.53
C GLY A 45 -6.15 -0.16 10.43
N MET A 46 -4.96 -0.72 10.35
CA MET A 46 -4.75 -2.18 10.33
C MET A 46 -5.16 -2.84 11.64
N ALA A 47 -4.79 -2.27 12.79
CA ALA A 47 -5.16 -2.78 14.11
C ALA A 47 -6.69 -2.73 14.30
N PHE A 48 -7.32 -1.62 13.89
CA PHE A 48 -8.77 -1.48 13.90
C PHE A 48 -9.44 -2.53 13.02
N SER A 49 -8.98 -2.67 11.78
CA SER A 49 -9.52 -3.63 10.82
C SER A 49 -9.37 -5.08 11.30
N ALA A 50 -8.20 -5.44 11.81
CA ALA A 50 -7.95 -6.77 12.36
C ALA A 50 -8.86 -7.07 13.56
N THR A 51 -8.96 -6.15 14.51
CA THR A 51 -9.83 -6.30 15.67
C THR A 51 -11.30 -6.46 15.25
N PHE A 52 -11.76 -5.58 14.36
CA PHE A 52 -13.12 -5.60 13.85
C PHE A 52 -13.46 -6.91 13.12
N SER A 53 -12.57 -7.39 12.26
CA SER A 53 -12.76 -8.64 11.52
C SER A 53 -12.81 -9.87 12.43
N ASN A 54 -12.02 -9.88 13.51
CA ASN A 54 -12.01 -10.99 14.46
C ASN A 54 -13.18 -10.98 15.45
N MET A 55 -13.85 -9.84 15.61
CA MET A 55 -15.00 -9.72 16.52
C MET A 55 -16.35 -10.02 15.84
N LEU A 56 -16.40 -10.08 14.53
CA LEU A 56 -17.64 -10.27 13.77
C LEU A 56 -17.75 -11.69 13.20
N PRO A 57 -18.96 -12.26 13.17
CA PRO A 57 -19.23 -13.47 12.40
C PRO A 57 -18.97 -13.23 10.90
N GLU A 58 -18.45 -14.23 10.20
CA GLU A 58 -18.06 -14.17 8.78
C GLU A 58 -19.21 -13.66 7.88
N THR A 59 -20.43 -14.15 8.08
CA THR A 59 -21.62 -13.72 7.34
C THR A 59 -21.94 -12.23 7.48
N ARG A 60 -21.64 -11.64 8.63
CA ARG A 60 -21.81 -10.20 8.88
C ARG A 60 -20.69 -9.41 8.21
N LEU A 61 -19.47 -9.93 8.27
CA LEU A 61 -18.31 -9.32 7.66
C LEU A 61 -18.48 -9.23 6.14
N GLU A 62 -18.91 -10.31 5.48
CA GLU A 62 -19.20 -10.33 4.04
C GLU A 62 -20.23 -9.28 3.64
N GLN A 63 -21.34 -9.18 4.39
CA GLN A 63 -22.40 -8.18 4.11
C GLN A 63 -21.90 -6.72 4.23
N ILE A 64 -20.97 -6.47 5.14
CA ILE A 64 -20.36 -5.16 5.32
C ILE A 64 -19.38 -4.89 4.18
N MET A 65 -18.55 -5.88 3.83
CA MET A 65 -17.59 -5.76 2.73
C MET A 65 -18.27 -5.50 1.38
N GLU A 66 -19.38 -6.19 1.08
CA GLU A 66 -20.18 -5.89 -0.12
C GLU A 66 -20.66 -4.43 -0.18
N GLY A 67 -21.06 -3.87 0.95
CA GLY A 67 -21.49 -2.47 1.02
C GLY A 67 -20.32 -1.49 0.97
N PHE A 68 -19.11 -1.91 1.37
CA PHE A 68 -17.93 -1.08 1.43
C PHE A 68 -17.14 -1.04 0.10
N ASN A 69 -17.26 -2.07 -0.74
CA ASN A 69 -16.55 -2.17 -2.00
C ASN A 69 -16.66 -0.95 -2.93
N PRO A 70 -17.86 -0.34 -3.13
CA PRO A 70 -17.95 0.88 -3.95
C PRO A 70 -17.20 2.08 -3.36
N ILE A 71 -17.22 2.21 -2.02
CA ILE A 71 -16.52 3.27 -1.30
C ILE A 71 -15.01 3.04 -1.39
N LEU A 72 -14.57 1.79 -1.28
CA LEU A 72 -13.16 1.41 -1.43
C LEU A 72 -12.62 1.80 -2.82
N GLY A 73 -13.39 1.55 -3.88
CA GLY A 73 -13.02 1.95 -5.25
C GLY A 73 -12.81 3.47 -5.37
N ALA A 74 -13.73 4.26 -4.86
CA ALA A 74 -13.63 5.72 -4.84
C ALA A 74 -12.44 6.21 -3.99
N ALA A 75 -12.26 5.62 -2.81
CA ALA A 75 -11.14 5.94 -1.93
C ALA A 75 -9.78 5.63 -2.58
N MET A 76 -9.67 4.49 -3.29
CA MET A 76 -8.45 4.12 -4.03
C MET A 76 -8.11 5.15 -5.11
N ILE A 77 -9.10 5.68 -5.84
CA ILE A 77 -8.86 6.75 -6.83
C ILE A 77 -8.30 7.99 -6.14
N VAL A 78 -8.89 8.42 -5.04
CA VAL A 78 -8.42 9.60 -4.28
C VAL A 78 -6.99 9.39 -3.76
N VAL A 79 -6.69 8.19 -3.24
CA VAL A 79 -5.34 7.85 -2.77
C VAL A 79 -4.33 7.91 -3.92
N ILE A 80 -4.64 7.32 -5.08
CA ILE A 80 -3.76 7.33 -6.24
C ILE A 80 -3.51 8.76 -6.74
N LEU A 81 -4.56 9.58 -6.82
CA LEU A 81 -4.43 10.99 -7.21
C LEU A 81 -3.56 11.78 -6.22
N ASN A 82 -3.76 11.56 -4.92
CA ASN A 82 -2.98 12.23 -3.87
C ASN A 82 -1.50 11.78 -3.89
N LEU A 83 -1.23 10.53 -4.21
CA LEU A 83 0.13 10.02 -4.35
C LEU A 83 0.83 10.57 -5.60
N GLY A 84 0.07 10.85 -6.66
CA GLY A 84 0.60 11.45 -7.90
C GLY A 84 0.77 12.98 -7.83
N ALA A 85 -0.01 13.67 -7.03
CA ALA A 85 -0.01 15.13 -6.98
C ALA A 85 1.35 15.79 -6.63
N PRO A 86 2.17 15.26 -5.71
CA PRO A 86 3.47 15.84 -5.38
C PRO A 86 4.62 15.39 -6.30
N LEU A 87 4.34 14.67 -7.39
CA LEU A 87 5.37 14.20 -8.32
C LEU A 87 5.91 15.35 -9.16
N ASP A 88 7.09 15.83 -8.82
CA ASP A 88 7.84 16.80 -9.61
C ASP A 88 8.72 16.05 -10.62
N TYR A 89 8.46 16.26 -11.92
CA TYR A 89 9.19 15.60 -13.01
C TYR A 89 10.68 16.01 -13.05
N HIS A 90 11.02 17.19 -12.55
CA HIS A 90 12.43 17.62 -12.45
C HIS A 90 13.19 16.75 -11.44
N LEU A 91 12.60 16.47 -10.27
CA LEU A 91 13.19 15.58 -9.29
C LEU A 91 13.31 14.14 -9.83
N ILE A 92 12.39 13.73 -10.70
CA ILE A 92 12.44 12.40 -11.34
C ILE A 92 13.66 12.31 -12.28
N LEU A 93 13.94 13.35 -13.07
CA LEU A 93 15.06 13.37 -13.99
C LEU A 93 16.41 13.45 -13.27
N ASP A 94 16.50 14.27 -12.24
CA ASP A 94 17.72 14.47 -11.45
C ASP A 94 18.12 13.22 -10.64
N ALA A 95 17.14 12.39 -10.23
CA ALA A 95 17.37 11.18 -9.47
C ALA A 95 17.67 9.93 -10.31
N GLY A 96 17.87 10.07 -11.63
CA GLY A 96 17.90 8.97 -12.59
C GLY A 96 18.78 7.78 -12.23
N LEU A 97 20.05 8.00 -11.84
CA LEU A 97 20.97 6.91 -11.46
C LEU A 97 20.53 6.21 -10.15
N PHE A 98 20.17 6.98 -9.14
CA PHE A 98 19.69 6.43 -7.87
C PHE A 98 18.39 5.65 -8.05
N THR A 99 17.49 6.13 -8.91
CA THR A 99 16.27 5.44 -9.29
C THR A 99 16.55 4.09 -9.95
N ALA A 100 17.47 4.04 -10.91
CA ALA A 100 17.84 2.79 -11.58
C ALA A 100 18.43 1.78 -10.60
N ILE A 101 19.36 2.21 -9.75
CA ILE A 101 19.98 1.36 -8.72
C ILE A 101 18.91 0.86 -7.74
N TYR A 102 18.03 1.74 -7.29
CA TYR A 102 16.94 1.36 -6.36
C TYR A 102 15.99 0.33 -6.98
N ILE A 103 15.52 0.53 -8.22
CA ILE A 103 14.63 -0.41 -8.90
C ILE A 103 15.29 -1.78 -9.05
N LEU A 104 16.55 -1.81 -9.50
CA LEU A 104 17.29 -3.06 -9.69
C LEU A 104 17.54 -3.79 -8.36
N ALA A 105 18.05 -3.09 -7.36
CA ALA A 105 18.33 -3.69 -6.06
C ALA A 105 17.05 -4.22 -5.40
N ARG A 106 15.95 -3.47 -5.51
CA ARG A 106 14.65 -3.88 -5.01
C ARG A 106 14.10 -5.09 -5.74
N ALA A 107 14.20 -5.13 -7.07
CA ALA A 107 13.74 -6.27 -7.88
C ALA A 107 14.52 -7.54 -7.54
N VAL A 108 15.85 -7.45 -7.48
CA VAL A 108 16.73 -8.55 -7.10
C VAL A 108 16.40 -9.03 -5.68
N GLY A 109 16.33 -8.11 -4.70
CA GLY A 109 16.04 -8.45 -3.31
C GLY A 109 14.68 -9.14 -3.15
N LYS A 110 13.64 -8.65 -3.81
CA LYS A 110 12.30 -9.25 -3.76
C LYS A 110 12.25 -10.62 -4.41
N TYR A 111 12.88 -10.76 -5.59
CA TYR A 111 12.89 -12.03 -6.31
C TYR A 111 13.62 -13.11 -5.52
N PHE A 112 14.86 -12.85 -5.12
CA PHE A 112 15.66 -13.81 -4.37
C PHE A 112 15.12 -14.05 -2.95
N GLY A 113 14.60 -13.02 -2.29
CA GLY A 113 13.96 -13.18 -0.98
C GLY A 113 12.73 -14.08 -1.04
N ALA A 114 11.87 -13.89 -2.04
CA ALA A 114 10.72 -14.76 -2.29
C ALA A 114 11.12 -16.19 -2.63
N TYR A 115 12.12 -16.35 -3.52
CA TYR A 115 12.66 -17.64 -3.89
C TYR A 115 13.24 -18.41 -2.69
N PHE A 116 14.05 -17.73 -1.89
CA PHE A 116 14.63 -18.31 -0.68
C PHE A 116 13.55 -18.70 0.34
N GLY A 117 12.62 -17.79 0.63
CA GLY A 117 11.51 -18.05 1.53
C GLY A 117 10.67 -19.26 1.08
N ALA A 118 10.28 -19.29 -0.19
CA ALA A 118 9.52 -20.39 -0.76
C ALA A 118 10.30 -21.72 -0.76
N SER A 119 11.62 -21.67 -0.90
CA SER A 119 12.49 -22.86 -0.84
C SER A 119 12.58 -23.42 0.57
N VAL A 120 12.74 -22.57 1.59
CA VAL A 120 12.80 -22.96 3.00
C VAL A 120 11.46 -23.57 3.45
N THR A 121 10.35 -22.99 3.02
CA THR A 121 9.00 -23.48 3.35
C THR A 121 8.56 -24.67 2.50
N LYS A 122 9.40 -25.16 1.59
CA LYS A 122 9.09 -26.27 0.67
C LYS A 122 7.81 -26.04 -0.14
N SER A 123 7.59 -24.77 -0.54
CA SER A 123 6.43 -24.39 -1.36
C SER A 123 6.48 -25.02 -2.76
N PRO A 124 5.36 -25.12 -3.48
CA PRO A 124 5.30 -25.61 -4.87
C PRO A 124 6.28 -24.89 -5.78
N GLU A 125 6.76 -25.56 -6.84
CA GLU A 125 7.72 -25.00 -7.79
C GLU A 125 7.22 -23.73 -8.50
N SER A 126 5.91 -23.64 -8.76
CA SER A 126 5.28 -22.44 -9.33
C SER A 126 5.46 -21.23 -8.40
N VAL A 127 5.28 -21.41 -7.10
CA VAL A 127 5.48 -20.37 -6.10
C VAL A 127 6.95 -19.95 -6.03
N LYS A 128 7.89 -20.91 -5.99
CA LYS A 128 9.31 -20.61 -5.95
C LYS A 128 9.76 -19.76 -7.14
N LYS A 129 9.30 -20.11 -8.35
CA LYS A 129 9.75 -19.45 -9.59
C LYS A 129 9.06 -18.11 -9.84
N TYR A 130 7.78 -17.98 -9.53
CA TYR A 130 6.97 -16.86 -10.01
C TYR A 130 6.51 -15.89 -8.94
N LEU A 131 6.50 -16.27 -7.65
CA LEU A 131 6.11 -15.38 -6.57
C LEU A 131 6.92 -14.08 -6.54
N GLY A 132 8.24 -14.15 -6.77
CA GLY A 132 9.10 -12.98 -6.81
C GLY A 132 8.67 -11.94 -7.86
N LEU A 133 8.15 -12.38 -9.01
CA LEU A 133 7.67 -11.52 -10.07
C LEU A 133 6.37 -10.79 -9.69
N THR A 134 5.49 -11.47 -8.96
CA THR A 134 4.21 -10.89 -8.50
C THR A 134 4.37 -9.88 -7.37
N LEU A 135 5.52 -9.89 -6.68
CA LEU A 135 5.85 -8.96 -5.61
C LEU A 135 6.54 -7.67 -6.09
N LEU A 136 6.84 -7.55 -7.38
CA LEU A 136 7.54 -6.38 -7.93
C LEU A 136 6.75 -5.07 -7.88
N PRO A 137 5.40 -5.04 -8.03
CA PRO A 137 4.65 -3.80 -7.98
C PRO A 137 4.96 -2.94 -6.75
N HIS A 138 4.92 -1.62 -6.93
CA HIS A 138 5.23 -0.67 -5.86
C HIS A 138 3.99 -0.48 -4.99
N SER A 139 4.16 -0.59 -3.69
CA SER A 139 3.07 -0.36 -2.76
C SER A 139 2.92 1.13 -2.47
N GLY A 140 1.68 1.64 -2.43
CA GLY A 140 1.38 2.99 -1.95
C GLY A 140 1.89 3.26 -0.53
N VAL A 141 2.03 2.22 0.28
CA VAL A 141 2.65 2.27 1.62
C VAL A 141 4.08 2.79 1.57
N SER A 142 4.86 2.41 0.55
CA SER A 142 6.24 2.90 0.38
C SER A 142 6.28 4.42 0.23
N LEU A 143 5.33 5.00 -0.49
CA LEU A 143 5.25 6.45 -0.68
C LEU A 143 4.88 7.18 0.61
N VAL A 144 3.99 6.60 1.43
CA VAL A 144 3.67 7.16 2.75
C VAL A 144 4.90 7.15 3.66
N PHE A 145 5.64 6.04 3.72
CA PHE A 145 6.89 5.98 4.50
C PHE A 145 7.96 6.92 3.96
N THR A 146 8.03 7.10 2.64
CA THR A 146 8.90 8.11 2.03
C THR A 146 8.54 9.51 2.49
N GLY A 147 7.26 9.87 2.52
CA GLY A 147 6.79 11.15 3.05
C GLY A 147 7.20 11.37 4.51
N ILE A 148 7.09 10.35 5.35
CA ILE A 148 7.55 10.39 6.73
C ILE A 148 9.07 10.59 6.81
N ALA A 149 9.84 9.81 6.05
CA ALA A 149 11.29 9.93 6.02
C ALA A 149 11.75 11.32 5.57
N VAL A 150 11.12 11.86 4.51
CA VAL A 150 11.37 13.20 4.00
C VAL A 150 11.05 14.26 5.08
N SER A 151 9.91 14.14 5.78
CA SER A 151 9.54 15.09 6.82
C SER A 151 10.53 15.14 7.97
N VAL A 152 11.09 13.98 8.35
CA VAL A 152 12.10 13.87 9.42
C VAL A 152 13.47 14.40 8.96
N LEU A 153 13.84 14.13 7.71
CA LEU A 153 15.15 14.50 7.16
C LEU A 153 15.23 15.94 6.67
N ASN A 154 14.09 16.58 6.40
CA ASN A 154 14.06 17.91 5.79
C ASN A 154 14.79 18.99 6.61
N ALA A 155 14.79 18.89 7.96
CA ALA A 155 15.52 19.82 8.82
C ALA A 155 17.02 19.48 8.96
N PRO A 156 17.42 18.22 9.29
CA PRO A 156 18.83 17.88 9.50
C PRO A 156 19.61 17.64 8.19
N ALA A 157 18.96 17.24 7.09
CA ALA A 157 19.63 16.86 5.84
C ALA A 157 18.72 17.08 4.62
N PRO A 158 18.43 18.33 4.24
CA PRO A 158 17.45 18.64 3.18
C PRO A 158 17.83 18.07 1.81
N GLU A 159 19.11 17.98 1.47
CA GLU A 159 19.57 17.37 0.22
C GLU A 159 19.28 15.88 0.17
N CYS A 160 19.50 15.15 1.26
CA CYS A 160 19.13 13.73 1.35
C CYS A 160 17.61 13.54 1.25
N ALA A 161 16.82 14.42 1.85
CA ALA A 161 15.37 14.38 1.76
C ALA A 161 14.89 14.51 0.30
N LYS A 162 15.44 15.45 -0.46
CA LYS A 162 15.14 15.64 -1.89
C LYS A 162 15.53 14.43 -2.73
N ILE A 163 16.74 13.89 -2.53
CA ILE A 163 17.21 12.69 -3.25
C ILE A 163 16.29 11.50 -2.98
N ILE A 164 15.94 11.25 -1.73
CA ILE A 164 15.03 10.16 -1.36
C ILE A 164 13.66 10.36 -2.01
N GLN A 165 13.11 11.56 -1.92
CA GLN A 165 11.80 11.87 -2.49
C GLN A 165 11.79 11.67 -4.00
N GLY A 166 12.75 12.23 -4.72
CA GLY A 166 12.88 12.09 -6.17
C GLY A 166 13.09 10.65 -6.61
N THR A 167 14.01 9.93 -5.94
CA THR A 167 14.33 8.53 -6.23
C THR A 167 13.11 7.63 -6.08
N ILE A 168 12.41 7.73 -4.96
CA ILE A 168 11.27 6.85 -4.68
C ILE A 168 10.06 7.21 -5.53
N ALA A 169 9.82 8.51 -5.78
CA ALA A 169 8.76 8.97 -6.66
C ALA A 169 8.96 8.49 -8.10
N ALA A 170 10.16 8.69 -8.66
CA ALA A 170 10.52 8.20 -9.98
C ALA A 170 10.41 6.68 -10.08
N ALA A 171 10.94 5.97 -9.07
CA ALA A 171 10.86 4.52 -9.02
C ALA A 171 9.41 4.01 -8.94
N ALA A 172 8.52 4.70 -8.24
CA ALA A 172 7.11 4.34 -8.15
C ALA A 172 6.45 4.39 -9.52
N VAL A 173 6.65 5.47 -10.29
CA VAL A 173 6.06 5.63 -11.63
C VAL A 173 6.59 4.59 -12.60
N ILE A 174 7.91 4.44 -12.71
CA ILE A 174 8.55 3.52 -13.66
C ILE A 174 8.20 2.07 -13.30
N ASN A 175 8.31 1.74 -12.03
CA ASN A 175 8.11 0.38 -11.57
C ASN A 175 6.64 -0.04 -11.61
N GLU A 176 5.68 0.88 -11.48
CA GLU A 176 4.26 0.56 -11.60
C GLU A 176 3.93 0.04 -13.01
N ILE A 177 4.50 0.64 -14.04
CA ILE A 177 4.30 0.20 -15.42
C ILE A 177 4.94 -1.18 -15.65
N ILE A 178 6.22 -1.31 -15.34
CA ILE A 178 7.00 -2.54 -15.61
C ILE A 178 6.52 -3.69 -14.73
N ALA A 179 6.30 -3.43 -13.46
CA ALA A 179 6.01 -4.46 -12.48
C ALA A 179 4.60 -5.02 -12.60
N VAL A 180 3.61 -4.22 -13.02
CA VAL A 180 2.25 -4.72 -13.28
C VAL A 180 2.26 -5.71 -14.44
N ILE A 181 2.99 -5.40 -15.53
CA ILE A 181 3.14 -6.31 -16.67
C ILE A 181 3.86 -7.59 -16.25
N THR A 182 4.93 -7.46 -15.47
CA THR A 182 5.73 -8.59 -14.99
C THR A 182 4.94 -9.47 -14.02
N ALA A 183 4.18 -8.86 -13.12
CA ALA A 183 3.32 -9.57 -12.18
C ALA A 183 2.21 -10.35 -12.91
N LYS A 184 1.56 -9.73 -13.91
CA LYS A 184 0.57 -10.41 -14.74
C LYS A 184 1.16 -11.63 -15.41
N LYS A 185 2.33 -11.52 -16.05
CA LYS A 185 3.03 -12.65 -16.65
C LYS A 185 3.43 -13.71 -15.62
N GLY A 186 3.82 -13.30 -14.42
CA GLY A 186 4.10 -14.21 -13.32
C GLY A 186 2.90 -15.10 -12.98
N PHE A 187 1.71 -14.52 -12.88
CA PHE A 187 0.46 -15.26 -12.66
C PHE A 187 0.07 -16.14 -13.86
N GLU A 188 0.26 -15.67 -15.09
CA GLU A 188 0.02 -16.46 -16.30
C GLU A 188 0.92 -17.71 -16.35
N TRP A 189 2.22 -17.54 -16.09
CA TRP A 189 3.18 -18.65 -16.08
C TRP A 189 3.01 -19.60 -14.90
N ALA A 190 2.47 -19.11 -13.79
CA ALA A 190 2.11 -19.95 -12.66
C ALA A 190 0.83 -20.77 -12.92
N GLY A 191 0.06 -20.46 -13.96
CA GLY A 191 -1.23 -21.10 -14.27
C GLY A 191 -2.40 -20.62 -13.44
N GLU A 192 -2.22 -19.50 -12.70
CA GLU A 192 -3.25 -18.94 -11.82
C GLU A 192 -4.22 -18.00 -12.56
N LEU A 193 -3.80 -17.41 -13.69
CA LEU A 193 -4.68 -16.68 -14.60
C LEU A 193 -5.16 -17.65 -15.67
N LYS A 194 -6.37 -18.18 -15.52
CA LYS A 194 -7.08 -18.79 -16.65
C LYS A 194 -7.41 -17.68 -17.63
N GLY A 195 -6.77 -17.70 -18.81
CA GLY A 195 -7.18 -16.86 -19.92
C GLY A 195 -8.69 -17.05 -20.12
N LYS A 196 -9.44 -15.96 -20.24
CA LYS A 196 -10.76 -16.02 -20.83
C LYS A 196 -10.51 -16.32 -22.32
N ASP A 197 -10.63 -17.59 -22.70
CA ASP A 197 -10.89 -17.99 -24.09
C ASP A 197 -12.26 -17.46 -24.51
#